data_a20c290dda6db986b9d38849adcfbfa5
#
_entry.id   a20c290dda6db986b9d38849adcfbfa5
#
_cell.length_a   1.000
_cell.length_b   1.000
_cell.length_c   1.000
_cell.angle_alpha   90.00
_cell.angle_beta   90.00
_cell.angle_gamma   90.00
#
_symmetry.space_group_name_H-M   'P 1'
#
loop_
_entity.id
_entity.type
_entity.pdbx_description
1 polymer ?
#
loop_
_entity_poly.entity_id
_entity_poly.type
_entity_poly.pdbx_seq_one_letter_code
_entity_poly.pdbx_strand_id
1 'polypeptide(L)'
;MKMKFFLLLFLPWFLNSQVKTGIYSISFTISRKLLQEYSIKSSPNQNGSTISNFNYNSIPNLAAFLNDSVPKVLERFVGEVLGSEASCIFKVNKKGETISSFGFGRSIGGLPRNCLRNAIKFYEEDSYAKVNVRFYGNSVSYTSLFGFQKGYIQPIVSIRIKAYNVERKKIYDRNIRFSNFPNLKNYQVSRFNSSTKVIRQEILSSDMIFSMLKETIFEYKKKY
;
A
#
# COMPACT_ATOMS: atom_id res chain seq x y z
N MET A 1 47.27 -51.59 -24.11
CA MET A 1 45.88 -51.17 -24.35
C MET A 1 45.49 -50.12 -23.31
N LYS A 2 45.45 -48.85 -23.69
CA LYS A 2 45.13 -47.73 -22.76
C LYS A 2 43.65 -47.35 -22.95
N MET A 3 42.82 -47.76 -22.00
CA MET A 3 41.41 -47.38 -21.92
C MET A 3 41.30 -45.94 -21.46
N LYS A 4 40.94 -45.05 -22.36
CA LYS A 4 40.63 -43.64 -22.01
C LYS A 4 39.25 -43.60 -21.42
N PHE A 5 39.16 -43.33 -20.10
CA PHE A 5 37.91 -43.01 -19.42
C PHE A 5 37.49 -41.61 -19.86
N PHE A 6 36.43 -41.58 -20.69
CA PHE A 6 35.72 -40.35 -21.01
C PHE A 6 34.78 -40.06 -19.84
N LEU A 7 35.25 -39.25 -18.89
CA LEU A 7 34.37 -38.74 -17.83
C LEU A 7 33.51 -37.65 -18.45
N LEU A 8 32.33 -38.05 -18.93
CA LEU A 8 31.26 -37.16 -19.32
C LEU A 8 30.78 -36.46 -18.06
N LEU A 9 31.31 -35.26 -17.80
CA LEU A 9 30.78 -34.30 -16.85
C LEU A 9 29.39 -33.85 -17.37
N PHE A 10 28.38 -34.61 -17.02
CA PHE A 10 27.01 -34.12 -17.00
C PHE A 10 26.95 -33.05 -15.87
N LEU A 11 27.32 -31.83 -16.20
CA LEU A 11 26.83 -30.68 -15.45
C LEU A 11 25.32 -30.64 -15.62
N PRO A 12 24.55 -30.90 -14.55
CA PRO A 12 23.13 -30.62 -14.63
C PRO A 12 23.03 -29.09 -14.81
N TRP A 13 22.68 -28.68 -16.01
CA TRP A 13 22.09 -27.38 -16.19
C TRP A 13 20.77 -27.41 -15.40
N PHE A 14 20.84 -27.17 -14.11
CA PHE A 14 19.72 -26.67 -13.37
C PHE A 14 19.42 -25.29 -13.98
N LEU A 15 18.65 -25.31 -15.03
CA LEU A 15 17.81 -24.18 -15.37
C LEU A 15 16.99 -23.93 -14.11
N ASN A 16 17.49 -23.06 -13.23
CA ASN A 16 16.71 -22.46 -12.17
C ASN A 16 15.61 -21.69 -12.90
N SER A 17 14.54 -22.37 -13.24
CA SER A 17 13.29 -21.75 -13.63
C SER A 17 12.89 -20.89 -12.44
N GLN A 18 13.22 -19.60 -12.53
CA GLN A 18 12.92 -18.67 -11.46
C GLN A 18 11.39 -18.61 -11.36
N VAL A 19 10.87 -19.00 -10.20
CA VAL A 19 9.42 -18.97 -9.93
C VAL A 19 8.89 -17.57 -10.18
N LYS A 20 7.84 -17.46 -10.98
CA LYS A 20 7.24 -16.18 -11.34
C LYS A 20 5.96 -15.93 -10.57
N THR A 21 5.81 -14.70 -10.09
CA THR A 21 4.62 -14.26 -9.34
C THR A 21 3.99 -13.04 -10.01
N GLY A 22 2.75 -13.20 -10.46
CA GLY A 22 1.98 -12.09 -11.02
C GLY A 22 1.22 -11.31 -9.94
N ILE A 23 1.53 -10.04 -9.73
CA ILE A 23 0.76 -9.17 -8.82
C ILE A 23 -0.48 -8.67 -9.58
N TYR A 24 -1.62 -9.33 -9.37
CA TYR A 24 -2.84 -9.02 -10.11
C TYR A 24 -3.67 -7.89 -9.51
N SER A 25 -3.44 -7.52 -8.26
CA SER A 25 -4.21 -6.46 -7.62
C SER A 25 -3.40 -5.77 -6.53
N ILE A 26 -3.28 -4.46 -6.63
CA ILE A 26 -2.76 -3.59 -5.58
C ILE A 26 -3.87 -2.65 -5.14
N SER A 27 -4.21 -2.69 -3.86
CA SER A 27 -5.11 -1.74 -3.22
C SER A 27 -4.29 -0.80 -2.35
N PHE A 28 -4.40 0.50 -2.62
CA PHE A 28 -3.69 1.53 -1.86
C PHE A 28 -4.72 2.46 -1.23
N THR A 29 -4.73 2.55 0.08
CA THR A 29 -5.71 3.37 0.80
C THR A 29 -5.05 4.22 1.88
N ILE A 30 -5.44 5.47 1.95
CA ILE A 30 -5.00 6.40 2.98
C ILE A 30 -6.23 6.84 3.76
N SER A 31 -6.17 6.71 5.07
CA SER A 31 -7.26 7.14 5.95
C SER A 31 -7.46 8.66 5.86
N ARG A 32 -8.71 9.09 5.85
CA ARG A 32 -9.06 10.51 5.88
C ARG A 32 -8.41 11.26 7.04
N LYS A 33 -8.24 10.62 8.19
CA LYS A 33 -7.58 11.22 9.36
C LYS A 33 -6.15 11.71 9.08
N LEU A 34 -5.47 11.09 8.12
CA LEU A 34 -4.11 11.47 7.73
C LEU A 34 -4.07 12.56 6.66
N LEU A 35 -5.19 12.82 5.99
CA LEU A 35 -5.29 13.66 4.81
C LEU A 35 -6.12 14.93 5.01
N GLN A 36 -6.87 15.02 6.10
CA GLN A 36 -7.80 16.13 6.33
C GLN A 36 -7.26 17.12 7.34
N GLU A 37 -7.32 18.41 6.99
CA GLU A 37 -7.43 19.45 7.98
C GLU A 37 -8.74 19.26 8.74
N TYR A 38 -8.65 19.03 10.03
CA TYR A 38 -9.82 19.00 10.88
C TYR A 38 -10.35 20.43 11.06
N SER A 39 -11.30 20.85 10.26
CA SER A 39 -12.13 22.00 10.58
C SER A 39 -13.32 21.51 11.40
N ILE A 40 -13.28 21.68 12.70
CA ILE A 40 -14.46 21.54 13.55
C ILE A 40 -15.22 22.84 13.43
N LYS A 41 -16.20 22.89 12.54
CA LYS A 41 -17.20 23.94 12.59
C LYS A 41 -18.14 23.60 13.74
N SER A 42 -18.04 24.33 14.83
CA SER A 42 -19.04 24.33 15.90
C SER A 42 -20.30 25.02 15.39
N SER A 43 -21.21 24.26 14.81
CA SER A 43 -22.60 24.66 14.64
C SER A 43 -23.44 23.68 15.43
N PRO A 44 -24.21 24.12 16.45
CA PRO A 44 -24.94 23.23 17.34
C PRO A 44 -26.10 22.47 16.68
N ASN A 45 -26.41 22.71 15.41
CA ASN A 45 -27.61 22.18 14.75
C ASN A 45 -27.39 21.54 13.37
N GLN A 46 -26.21 21.01 13.07
CA GLN A 46 -26.04 20.22 11.85
C GLN A 46 -25.73 18.77 12.17
N ASN A 47 -26.80 17.99 12.34
CA ASN A 47 -26.81 16.55 12.09
C ASN A 47 -26.46 16.32 10.63
N GLY A 48 -25.27 15.92 10.36
CA GLY A 48 -24.82 15.59 9.01
C GLY A 48 -23.46 16.17 8.72
N SER A 49 -22.43 15.44 9.10
CA SER A 49 -21.11 15.66 8.55
C SER A 49 -21.15 15.36 7.06
N THR A 50 -21.40 16.37 6.25
CA THR A 50 -21.13 16.31 4.81
C THR A 50 -19.62 16.19 4.65
N ILE A 51 -19.16 14.96 4.68
CA ILE A 51 -17.77 14.65 4.43
C ILE A 51 -17.60 14.82 2.92
N SER A 52 -17.08 15.98 2.51
CA SER A 52 -16.64 16.21 1.15
C SER A 52 -15.76 15.04 0.71
N ASN A 53 -16.02 14.51 -0.48
CA ASN A 53 -15.19 13.47 -1.09
C ASN A 53 -13.75 13.99 -1.15
N PHE A 54 -12.87 13.39 -0.35
CA PHE A 54 -11.46 13.75 -0.39
C PHE A 54 -10.91 13.36 -1.76
N ASN A 55 -10.42 14.35 -2.48
CA ASN A 55 -9.81 14.14 -3.78
C ASN A 55 -8.31 13.82 -3.55
N TYR A 56 -7.90 12.58 -3.79
CA TYR A 56 -6.49 12.17 -3.73
C TYR A 56 -5.59 12.95 -4.71
N ASN A 57 -6.17 13.54 -5.76
CA ASN A 57 -5.45 14.39 -6.68
C ASN A 57 -5.00 15.72 -6.04
N SER A 58 -5.49 16.04 -4.85
CA SER A 58 -5.04 17.21 -4.08
C SER A 58 -3.66 17.04 -3.44
N ILE A 59 -3.14 15.81 -3.38
CA ILE A 59 -1.77 15.57 -2.90
C ILE A 59 -0.84 15.67 -4.11
N PRO A 60 0.05 16.68 -4.16
CA PRO A 60 0.98 16.84 -5.27
C PRO A 60 1.81 15.56 -5.48
N ASN A 61 2.04 15.19 -6.74
CA ASN A 61 2.86 14.04 -7.17
C ASN A 61 2.39 12.65 -6.70
N LEU A 62 1.31 12.52 -5.95
CA LEU A 62 0.86 11.21 -5.47
C LEU A 62 0.52 10.27 -6.62
N ALA A 63 -0.11 10.76 -7.67
CA ALA A 63 -0.43 9.95 -8.86
C ALA A 63 0.83 9.41 -9.54
N ALA A 64 1.87 10.21 -9.68
CA ALA A 64 3.15 9.78 -10.23
C ALA A 64 3.81 8.69 -9.37
N PHE A 65 3.85 8.87 -8.05
CA PHE A 65 4.35 7.83 -7.14
C PHE A 65 3.62 6.52 -7.26
N LEU A 66 2.30 6.58 -7.37
CA LEU A 66 1.48 5.37 -7.45
C LEU A 66 1.67 4.64 -8.77
N ASN A 67 1.91 5.38 -9.86
CA ASN A 67 2.09 4.79 -11.18
C ASN A 67 3.48 4.18 -11.38
N ASP A 68 4.52 4.84 -10.87
CA ASP A 68 5.90 4.48 -11.20
C ASP A 68 6.65 3.82 -10.04
N SER A 69 6.60 4.43 -8.87
CA SER A 69 7.48 4.05 -7.76
C SER A 69 6.89 2.96 -6.88
N VAL A 70 5.59 3.03 -6.59
CA VAL A 70 4.92 2.07 -5.71
C VAL A 70 4.89 0.66 -6.31
N PRO A 71 4.52 0.46 -7.61
CA PRO A 71 4.59 -0.87 -8.21
C PRO A 71 5.96 -1.49 -8.10
N LYS A 72 7.02 -0.79 -8.52
CA LYS A 72 8.41 -1.29 -8.49
C LYS A 72 8.88 -1.69 -7.10
N VAL A 73 8.53 -0.89 -6.08
CA VAL A 73 8.87 -1.21 -4.69
C VAL A 73 8.13 -2.45 -4.21
N LEU A 74 6.85 -2.59 -4.56
CA LEU A 74 6.04 -3.74 -4.17
C LEU A 74 6.40 -5.00 -4.96
N GLU A 75 6.76 -4.90 -6.25
CA GLU A 75 7.28 -6.02 -7.04
C GLU A 75 8.51 -6.63 -6.37
N ARG A 76 9.51 -5.78 -6.09
CA ARG A 76 10.72 -6.24 -5.38
C ARG A 76 10.38 -6.88 -4.03
N PHE A 77 9.53 -6.23 -3.26
CA PHE A 77 9.17 -6.70 -1.93
C PHE A 77 8.40 -8.04 -1.96
N VAL A 78 7.43 -8.18 -2.84
CA VAL A 78 6.66 -9.43 -3.02
C VAL A 78 7.58 -10.54 -3.50
N GLY A 79 8.47 -10.25 -4.46
CA GLY A 79 9.45 -11.19 -4.97
C GLY A 79 10.36 -11.72 -3.86
N GLU A 80 10.92 -10.86 -3.03
CA GLU A 80 11.75 -11.25 -1.89
C GLU A 80 10.97 -12.07 -0.85
N VAL A 81 9.74 -11.69 -0.54
CA VAL A 81 8.90 -12.38 0.46
C VAL A 81 8.46 -13.78 -0.03
N LEU A 82 8.22 -13.94 -1.32
CA LEU A 82 7.77 -15.21 -1.90
C LEU A 82 8.91 -16.05 -2.51
N GLY A 83 10.15 -15.52 -2.54
CA GLY A 83 11.28 -16.20 -3.19
C GLY A 83 11.11 -16.35 -4.70
N SER A 84 10.52 -15.36 -5.37
CA SER A 84 10.14 -15.41 -6.78
C SER A 84 10.50 -14.11 -7.51
N GLU A 85 10.46 -14.12 -8.84
CA GLU A 85 10.43 -12.89 -9.62
C GLU A 85 8.99 -12.39 -9.66
N ALA A 86 8.72 -11.20 -9.11
CA ALA A 86 7.37 -10.66 -9.07
C ALA A 86 7.20 -9.48 -10.03
N SER A 87 6.11 -9.46 -10.77
CA SER A 87 5.74 -8.40 -11.71
C SER A 87 4.26 -8.04 -11.60
N CYS A 88 3.93 -6.77 -11.84
CA CYS A 88 2.54 -6.33 -11.88
C CYS A 88 1.87 -6.77 -13.18
N ILE A 89 0.72 -7.43 -13.07
CA ILE A 89 -0.10 -7.82 -14.21
C ILE A 89 -1.36 -6.97 -14.31
N PHE A 90 -1.57 -6.38 -15.48
CA PHE A 90 -2.67 -5.46 -15.73
C PHE A 90 -3.80 -6.13 -16.51
N LYS A 91 -5.02 -5.67 -16.32
CA LYS A 91 -6.15 -6.14 -17.12
C LYS A 91 -5.95 -5.69 -18.57
N VAL A 92 -6.15 -6.59 -19.50
CA VAL A 92 -6.13 -6.31 -20.93
C VAL A 92 -7.54 -6.32 -21.54
N ASN A 93 -7.77 -5.51 -22.56
CA ASN A 93 -9.00 -5.54 -23.35
C ASN A 93 -8.97 -6.69 -24.38
N LYS A 94 -10.04 -6.82 -25.18
CA LYS A 94 -10.13 -7.86 -26.22
C LYS A 94 -9.05 -7.72 -27.31
N LYS A 95 -8.42 -6.53 -27.44
CA LYS A 95 -7.34 -6.26 -28.38
C LYS A 95 -5.94 -6.50 -27.78
N GLY A 96 -5.84 -6.93 -26.52
CA GLY A 96 -4.57 -7.12 -25.82
C GLY A 96 -3.96 -5.84 -25.23
N GLU A 97 -4.64 -4.70 -25.32
CA GLU A 97 -4.15 -3.45 -24.78
C GLU A 97 -4.44 -3.36 -23.29
N THR A 98 -3.46 -2.88 -22.50
CA THR A 98 -3.62 -2.68 -21.07
C THR A 98 -4.73 -1.68 -20.79
N ILE A 99 -5.74 -2.09 -20.04
CA ILE A 99 -6.78 -1.21 -19.54
C ILE A 99 -6.32 -0.66 -18.20
N SER A 100 -6.06 0.65 -18.15
CA SER A 100 -5.93 1.34 -16.88
C SER A 100 -7.28 1.22 -16.17
N SER A 101 -7.31 0.54 -15.02
CA SER A 101 -8.56 0.36 -14.29
C SER A 101 -8.94 1.64 -13.55
N PHE A 102 -9.38 2.64 -14.31
CA PHE A 102 -10.24 3.70 -13.80
C PHE A 102 -11.60 3.06 -13.56
N GLY A 103 -11.83 2.51 -12.41
CA GLY A 103 -13.08 1.86 -12.16
C GLY A 103 -13.52 1.96 -10.72
N PHE A 104 -14.64 2.65 -10.51
CA PHE A 104 -15.48 2.63 -9.32
C PHE A 104 -14.83 3.13 -8.01
N GLY A 105 -14.53 4.41 -8.00
CA GLY A 105 -14.66 5.25 -6.79
C GLY A 105 -13.58 5.13 -5.71
N ARG A 106 -12.60 4.22 -5.78
CA ARG A 106 -11.63 4.05 -4.70
C ARG A 106 -10.22 3.58 -5.09
N SER A 107 -9.91 3.38 -6.34
CA SER A 107 -8.53 3.09 -6.73
C SER A 107 -7.87 4.35 -7.28
N ILE A 108 -6.79 4.73 -6.64
CA ILE A 108 -5.86 5.72 -7.17
C ILE A 108 -5.30 5.13 -8.46
N GLY A 109 -5.33 5.87 -9.58
CA GLY A 109 -5.03 5.36 -10.92
C GLY A 109 -3.65 4.72 -11.06
N GLY A 110 -3.49 3.87 -12.04
CA GLY A 110 -2.21 3.27 -12.44
C GLY A 110 -1.82 1.97 -11.74
N LEU A 111 -2.47 1.58 -10.64
CA LEU A 111 -2.18 0.32 -9.96
C LEU A 111 -2.94 -0.86 -10.59
N PRO A 112 -2.35 -2.08 -10.65
CA PRO A 112 -3.02 -3.24 -11.18
C PRO A 112 -4.28 -3.56 -10.39
N ARG A 113 -5.37 -3.81 -11.11
CA ARG A 113 -6.66 -4.18 -10.52
C ARG A 113 -7.36 -5.23 -11.37
N ASN A 114 -6.98 -6.45 -11.18
CA ASN A 114 -7.56 -7.60 -11.84
C ASN A 114 -8.25 -8.51 -10.82
N CYS A 115 -9.01 -9.50 -11.27
CA CYS A 115 -9.47 -10.59 -10.42
C CYS A 115 -8.58 -11.81 -10.63
N LEU A 116 -8.43 -12.64 -9.59
CA LEU A 116 -7.60 -13.85 -9.63
C LEU A 116 -7.96 -14.77 -10.80
N ARG A 117 -9.26 -14.95 -11.07
CA ARG A 117 -9.73 -15.80 -12.18
C ARG A 117 -9.22 -15.34 -13.54
N ASN A 118 -9.25 -14.03 -13.79
CA ASN A 118 -8.77 -13.47 -15.05
C ASN A 118 -7.25 -13.46 -15.11
N ALA A 119 -6.57 -13.21 -13.99
CA ALA A 119 -5.13 -13.27 -13.92
C ALA A 119 -4.63 -14.67 -14.35
N ILE A 120 -5.16 -15.73 -13.75
CA ILE A 120 -4.82 -17.11 -14.09
C ILE A 120 -5.18 -17.45 -15.57
N LYS A 121 -6.27 -16.89 -16.09
CA LYS A 121 -6.71 -17.18 -17.46
C LYS A 121 -5.82 -16.56 -18.53
N PHE A 122 -5.26 -15.38 -18.27
CA PHE A 122 -4.59 -14.59 -19.30
C PHE A 122 -3.08 -14.45 -19.10
N TYR A 123 -2.54 -14.96 -17.99
CA TYR A 123 -1.11 -14.86 -17.67
C TYR A 123 -0.62 -16.21 -17.15
N GLU A 124 0.55 -16.60 -17.62
CA GLU A 124 1.18 -17.88 -17.28
C GLU A 124 2.22 -17.65 -16.17
N GLU A 125 1.74 -17.42 -14.96
CA GLU A 125 2.57 -17.27 -13.77
C GLU A 125 2.42 -18.47 -12.84
N ASP A 126 3.47 -18.79 -12.08
CA ASP A 126 3.44 -19.92 -11.12
C ASP A 126 2.57 -19.59 -9.89
N SER A 127 2.50 -18.31 -9.54
CA SER A 127 1.66 -17.83 -8.45
C SER A 127 1.12 -16.42 -8.71
N TYR A 128 0.10 -16.05 -7.94
CA TYR A 128 -0.63 -14.79 -8.13
C TYR A 128 -0.80 -14.08 -6.81
N ALA A 129 -0.30 -12.85 -6.71
CA ALA A 129 -0.34 -12.06 -5.49
C ALA A 129 -1.34 -10.91 -5.52
N LYS A 130 -1.97 -10.67 -4.38
CA LYS A 130 -2.76 -9.48 -4.08
C LYS A 130 -2.12 -8.73 -2.94
N VAL A 131 -1.87 -7.43 -3.13
CA VAL A 131 -1.25 -6.55 -2.13
C VAL A 131 -2.24 -5.49 -1.68
N ASN A 132 -2.41 -5.33 -0.37
CA ASN A 132 -3.20 -4.24 0.20
C ASN A 132 -2.28 -3.37 1.06
N VAL A 133 -2.10 -2.13 0.66
CA VAL A 133 -1.35 -1.11 1.42
C VAL A 133 -2.34 -0.15 2.04
N ARG A 134 -2.25 0.04 3.35
CA ARG A 134 -3.15 0.93 4.11
C ARG A 134 -2.34 1.84 4.99
N PHE A 135 -2.59 3.13 4.86
CA PHE A 135 -2.12 4.16 5.76
C PHE A 135 -3.28 4.60 6.65
N TYR A 136 -3.12 4.49 7.93
CA TYR A 136 -4.11 4.96 8.89
C TYR A 136 -3.42 5.55 10.11
N GLY A 137 -4.16 6.26 10.94
CA GLY A 137 -3.61 6.92 12.10
C GLY A 137 -4.44 6.67 13.35
N ASN A 138 -3.74 6.44 14.45
CA ASN A 138 -4.34 6.49 15.77
C ASN A 138 -4.29 7.93 16.26
N SER A 139 -5.45 8.48 16.61
CA SER A 139 -5.50 9.79 17.27
C SER A 139 -5.24 9.61 18.75
N VAL A 140 -4.29 10.34 19.27
CA VAL A 140 -4.04 10.47 20.70
C VAL A 140 -4.35 11.90 21.09
N SER A 141 -5.27 12.07 22.02
CA SER A 141 -5.62 13.40 22.54
C SER A 141 -5.40 13.43 24.06
N TYR A 142 -4.93 14.53 24.54
CA TYR A 142 -4.85 14.78 25.97
C TYR A 142 -5.38 16.18 26.28
N THR A 143 -6.06 16.31 27.39
CA THR A 143 -6.63 17.58 27.86
C THR A 143 -5.64 18.21 28.83
N SER A 144 -5.27 19.46 28.60
CA SER A 144 -4.50 20.21 29.59
C SER A 144 -5.41 20.81 30.66
N LEU A 145 -4.84 21.13 31.82
CA LEU A 145 -5.54 21.75 32.96
C LEU A 145 -6.26 23.08 32.64
N PHE A 146 -5.92 23.70 31.50
CA PHE A 146 -6.52 24.96 31.05
C PHE A 146 -7.55 24.81 29.94
N GLY A 147 -8.13 23.61 29.77
CA GLY A 147 -9.16 23.37 28.74
C GLY A 147 -8.66 23.29 27.30
N PHE A 148 -7.36 23.31 27.08
CA PHE A 148 -6.79 23.07 25.75
C PHE A 148 -6.69 21.57 25.50
N GLN A 149 -7.27 21.10 24.40
CA GLN A 149 -7.01 19.77 23.90
C GLN A 149 -5.85 19.83 22.91
N LYS A 150 -4.77 19.15 23.24
CA LYS A 150 -3.69 18.86 22.31
C LYS A 150 -3.84 17.43 21.84
N GLY A 151 -3.61 17.18 20.57
CA GLY A 151 -3.65 15.85 20.04
C GLY A 151 -2.57 15.65 18.96
N TYR A 152 -2.23 14.43 18.70
CA TYR A 152 -1.39 14.04 17.60
C TYR A 152 -1.94 12.79 16.93
N ILE A 153 -1.57 12.57 15.68
CA ILE A 153 -1.88 11.35 14.98
C ILE A 153 -0.59 10.55 14.84
N GLN A 154 -0.59 9.35 15.35
CA GLN A 154 0.47 8.39 15.09
C GLN A 154 0.15 7.65 13.79
N PRO A 155 0.94 7.85 12.73
CA PRO A 155 0.73 7.12 11.49
C PRO A 155 1.03 5.64 11.65
N ILE A 156 0.31 4.83 10.91
CA ILE A 156 0.49 3.38 10.86
C ILE A 156 0.40 2.95 9.40
N VAL A 157 1.34 2.14 8.97
CA VAL A 157 1.31 1.50 7.66
C VAL A 157 1.08 0.00 7.84
N SER A 158 0.18 -0.55 7.04
CA SER A 158 -0.08 -1.98 6.99
C SER A 158 0.01 -2.46 5.54
N ILE A 159 0.81 -3.50 5.31
CA ILE A 159 0.96 -4.16 4.01
C ILE A 159 0.52 -5.60 4.19
N ARG A 160 -0.55 -5.99 3.51
CA ARG A 160 -1.01 -7.37 3.51
C ARG A 160 -0.77 -7.98 2.14
N ILE A 161 -0.04 -9.09 2.12
CA ILE A 161 0.24 -9.88 0.92
C ILE A 161 -0.55 -11.18 1.04
N LYS A 162 -1.33 -11.50 0.00
CA LYS A 162 -1.97 -12.79 -0.17
C LYS A 162 -1.53 -13.36 -1.50
N ALA A 163 -0.99 -14.57 -1.49
CA ALA A 163 -0.63 -15.27 -2.73
C ALA A 163 -1.43 -16.57 -2.89
N TYR A 164 -1.67 -16.91 -4.15
CA TYR A 164 -2.45 -18.05 -4.58
C TYR A 164 -1.72 -18.80 -5.69
N ASN A 165 -1.82 -20.11 -5.70
CA ASN A 165 -1.34 -20.90 -6.82
C ASN A 165 -2.34 -20.89 -8.00
N VAL A 166 -2.00 -21.55 -9.09
CA VAL A 166 -2.85 -21.72 -10.29
C VAL A 166 -4.18 -22.39 -10.00
N GLU A 167 -4.26 -23.23 -8.97
CA GLU A 167 -5.48 -23.89 -8.52
C GLU A 167 -6.33 -23.00 -7.61
N ARG A 168 -5.96 -21.73 -7.44
CA ARG A 168 -6.58 -20.73 -6.54
C ARG A 168 -6.52 -21.08 -5.06
N LYS A 169 -5.67 -22.02 -4.66
CA LYS A 169 -5.39 -22.29 -3.26
C LYS A 169 -4.50 -21.19 -2.71
N LYS A 170 -4.83 -20.68 -1.54
CA LYS A 170 -4.03 -19.68 -0.87
C LYS A 170 -2.75 -20.33 -0.32
N ILE A 171 -1.59 -19.87 -0.80
CA ILE A 171 -0.26 -20.37 -0.40
C ILE A 171 0.43 -19.42 0.57
N TYR A 172 0.02 -18.15 0.62
CA TYR A 172 0.59 -17.15 1.51
C TYR A 172 -0.46 -16.13 1.95
N ASP A 173 -0.44 -15.75 3.23
CA ASP A 173 -1.26 -14.65 3.77
C ASP A 173 -0.55 -14.05 4.99
N ARG A 174 0.05 -12.89 4.81
CA ARG A 174 0.72 -12.18 5.90
C ARG A 174 0.34 -10.72 5.91
N ASN A 175 0.16 -10.19 7.11
CA ASN A 175 -0.06 -8.78 7.35
C ASN A 175 1.12 -8.21 8.12
N ILE A 176 1.78 -7.24 7.51
CA ILE A 176 2.91 -6.52 8.05
C ILE A 176 2.40 -5.17 8.53
N ARG A 177 2.70 -4.81 9.76
CA ARG A 177 2.27 -3.55 10.36
C ARG A 177 3.46 -2.87 11.02
N PHE A 178 3.61 -1.58 10.73
CA PHE A 178 4.61 -0.72 11.33
C PHE A 178 3.96 0.59 11.80
N SER A 179 4.35 1.07 12.98
CA SER A 179 3.73 2.23 13.63
C SER A 179 4.75 3.14 14.32
N ASN A 180 6.04 2.85 14.21
CA ASN A 180 7.08 3.67 14.87
C ASN A 180 7.50 4.85 13.99
N PHE A 181 6.53 5.59 13.47
CA PHE A 181 6.75 6.81 12.72
C PHE A 181 6.66 8.04 13.62
N PRO A 182 7.30 9.16 13.25
CA PRO A 182 7.10 10.43 13.91
C PRO A 182 5.62 10.79 13.96
N ASN A 183 5.18 11.26 15.12
CA ASN A 183 3.81 11.73 15.27
C ASN A 183 3.58 12.96 14.40
N LEU A 184 2.46 12.98 13.68
CA LEU A 184 2.02 14.19 13.00
C LEU A 184 1.52 15.19 14.05
N LYS A 185 2.06 16.38 14.01
CA LYS A 185 1.63 17.45 14.90
C LYS A 185 0.18 17.81 14.62
N ASN A 186 -0.60 17.81 15.65
CA ASN A 186 -2.02 18.00 15.57
C ASN A 186 -2.51 19.24 16.27
N TYR A 187 -3.79 19.41 16.05
CA TYR A 187 -4.64 20.52 16.41
C TYR A 187 -4.55 20.87 17.89
N GLN A 188 -4.64 22.16 18.15
CA GLN A 188 -4.95 22.68 19.44
C GLN A 188 -6.41 23.15 19.41
N VAL A 189 -7.23 22.55 20.26
CA VAL A 189 -8.63 22.94 20.42
C VAL A 189 -8.74 23.78 21.67
N SER A 190 -9.07 25.04 21.53
CA SER A 190 -9.43 25.87 22.69
C SER A 190 -10.94 25.85 22.87
N ARG A 191 -11.40 25.48 24.06
CA ARG A 191 -12.80 25.61 24.49
C ARG A 191 -12.96 26.88 25.30
N PHE A 192 -12.91 28.02 24.65
CA PHE A 192 -13.36 29.27 25.29
C PHE A 192 -14.60 29.74 24.57
N ASN A 193 -15.67 29.95 25.32
CA ASN A 193 -16.94 30.52 24.86
C ASN A 193 -17.54 29.86 23.61
N SER A 194 -17.84 28.54 23.68
CA SER A 194 -18.55 27.77 22.64
C SER A 194 -17.99 27.79 21.22
N SER A 195 -16.86 28.40 20.97
CA SER A 195 -16.18 28.34 19.68
C SER A 195 -14.95 27.44 19.73
N THR A 196 -14.92 26.41 18.92
CA THR A 196 -13.78 25.51 18.77
C THR A 196 -12.87 26.06 17.68
N LYS A 197 -11.68 26.52 18.02
CA LYS A 197 -10.68 26.98 17.05
C LYS A 197 -9.66 25.88 16.81
N VAL A 198 -9.66 25.31 15.61
CA VAL A 198 -8.62 24.38 15.15
C VAL A 198 -7.47 25.18 14.59
N ILE A 199 -6.27 24.97 15.12
CA ILE A 199 -5.16 25.85 14.78
C ILE A 199 -4.32 25.32 13.65
N ARG A 200 -4.12 24.04 13.49
CA ARG A 200 -3.42 23.48 12.30
C ARG A 200 -3.24 21.97 12.41
N GLN A 201 -3.32 21.29 11.29
CA GLN A 201 -2.92 19.91 11.15
C GLN A 201 -1.78 19.81 10.14
N GLU A 202 -0.78 18.99 10.45
CA GLU A 202 0.23 18.58 9.50
C GLU A 202 -0.37 17.49 8.61
N ILE A 203 -0.35 17.72 7.29
CA ILE A 203 -0.89 16.80 6.28
C ILE A 203 0.25 15.94 5.74
N LEU A 204 0.00 14.67 5.50
CA LEU A 204 0.96 13.80 4.84
C LEU A 204 1.23 14.26 3.41
N SER A 205 2.49 14.51 3.10
CA SER A 205 2.94 14.69 1.71
C SER A 205 3.12 13.35 1.01
N SER A 206 3.20 13.37 -0.32
CA SER A 206 3.53 12.19 -1.12
C SER A 206 4.87 11.56 -0.75
N ASP A 207 5.88 12.39 -0.47
CA ASP A 207 7.21 11.94 -0.06
C ASP A 207 7.19 11.24 1.30
N MET A 208 6.43 11.78 2.26
CA MET A 208 6.23 11.14 3.56
C MET A 208 5.55 9.78 3.42
N ILE A 209 4.50 9.69 2.59
CA ILE A 209 3.78 8.45 2.32
C ILE A 209 4.73 7.40 1.73
N PHE A 210 5.55 7.80 0.76
CA PHE A 210 6.50 6.90 0.11
C PHE A 210 7.64 6.49 1.04
N SER A 211 8.17 7.41 1.84
CA SER A 211 9.17 7.12 2.87
C SER A 211 8.66 6.12 3.90
N MET A 212 7.44 6.33 4.41
CA MET A 212 6.80 5.40 5.35
C MET A 212 6.59 4.00 4.77
N LEU A 213 6.24 3.91 3.48
CA LEU A 213 6.13 2.62 2.79
C LEU A 213 7.47 1.88 2.76
N LYS A 214 8.54 2.57 2.34
CA LYS A 214 9.89 2.01 2.30
C LYS A 214 10.39 1.58 3.67
N GLU A 215 10.19 2.41 4.69
CA GLU A 215 10.58 2.11 6.06
C GLU A 215 9.85 0.88 6.61
N THR A 216 8.55 0.76 6.34
CA THR A 216 7.78 -0.44 6.71
C THR A 216 8.36 -1.72 6.11
N ILE A 217 8.75 -1.67 4.83
CA ILE A 217 9.38 -2.79 4.13
C ILE A 217 10.76 -3.09 4.72
N PHE A 218 11.56 -2.07 4.98
CA PHE A 218 12.89 -2.21 5.54
C PHE A 218 12.86 -2.83 6.94
N GLU A 219 11.98 -2.36 7.81
CA GLU A 219 11.84 -2.91 9.16
C GLU A 219 11.32 -4.36 9.17
N TYR A 220 10.50 -4.72 8.18
CA TYR A 220 10.14 -6.12 8.00
C TYR A 220 11.34 -6.99 7.66
N LYS A 221 12.19 -6.55 6.72
CA LYS A 221 13.40 -7.29 6.30
C LYS A 221 14.42 -7.49 7.41
N LYS A 222 14.48 -6.58 8.39
CA LYS A 222 15.34 -6.75 9.56
C LYS A 222 14.89 -7.86 10.50
N LYS A 223 13.59 -8.21 10.47
CA LYS A 223 13.03 -9.21 11.38
C LYS A 223 13.04 -10.62 10.82
N TYR A 224 13.11 -10.75 9.52
CA TYR A 224 12.99 -12.03 8.80
C TYR A 224 14.05 -12.20 7.71
#